data_bf015db8df864d8a2aa6c754a6deb8a6
#
_entry.id   bf015db8df864d8a2aa6c754a6deb8a6
#
_cell.length_a   1.000
_cell.length_b   1.000
_cell.length_c   1.000
_cell.angle_alpha   90.00
_cell.angle_beta   90.00
_cell.angle_gamma   90.00
#
_symmetry.space_group_name_H-M   'P 1'
#
loop_
_entity.id
_entity.type
_entity.pdbx_description
1 polymer ?
#
loop_
_entity_poly.entity_id
_entity_poly.type
_entity_poly.pdbx_seq_one_letter_code
_entity_poly.pdbx_strand_id
1 'polypeptide(L)'
;MRIITLLITLFAFGITPLQAFSYFSFKKYQVEDGLSHNTVWCAMQDSYGFIWLGTSDGLNCYNGRGNKVYRNILNDKFSLENNFVQALFEEENQNIWVGTNWGLYIYDREHDRFSYFDKKTRYGVFISSEIKKIIKTESGLIWIATLGQGLFVYDPKTDVLTQNSLQTSFVWDVCESNSRHIYASSLQEGLLCFDESGKFLQSYPLLSAGNNPDNYRINCLLDIRSDIWFGAGSNLLYCLNERTGKLDSYNASHLNFGVIRCLLSYSETELLVGTDNGLYLFDLRDKTFSRIDNPSDPRSLSDQSINAMMRDAEGGIWVLTNLGGVNYLAKPTKRFDYYPPVYRDGGVTAGKVVGPFCENAAGNIWVGTRDGLCFFDVSTYQLTAYPIGGKADKKYDIRSLLLDGDRLWIGTYAEGLKVLDLRTGHVKSYNHLQDTPNTICSDDVLAVYKDRSGDIFVGTSWGLCRYNPQEDNFSTITTVGSMVSVVDILEDMYDNLWIGTSNSGVFRFNTRNGHWKHFQHE
;
A
#
# COMPACT_ATOMS: atom_id res chain seq x y z
N MET A 1 -22.07 64.96 -22.32
CA MET A 1 -21.92 63.63 -22.94
C MET A 1 -20.62 63.04 -22.38
N ARG A 2 -20.68 62.30 -21.29
CA ARG A 2 -19.55 61.68 -20.64
C ARG A 2 -19.63 60.17 -20.87
N ILE A 3 -18.68 59.64 -21.61
CA ILE A 3 -18.50 58.23 -21.91
C ILE A 3 -17.80 57.59 -20.68
N ILE A 4 -18.49 56.70 -20.00
CA ILE A 4 -17.94 55.89 -18.93
C ILE A 4 -17.36 54.63 -19.58
N THR A 5 -16.04 54.53 -19.60
CA THR A 5 -15.33 53.33 -20.03
C THR A 5 -15.28 52.36 -18.86
N LEU A 6 -16.03 51.27 -18.95
CA LEU A 6 -16.02 50.16 -17.98
C LEU A 6 -14.81 49.28 -18.25
N LEU A 7 -13.80 49.31 -17.38
CA LEU A 7 -12.66 48.38 -17.40
C LEU A 7 -13.14 47.04 -16.79
N ILE A 8 -13.35 46.05 -17.62
CA ILE A 8 -13.54 44.66 -17.19
C ILE A 8 -12.13 44.04 -16.99
N THR A 9 -11.68 43.99 -15.76
CA THR A 9 -10.53 43.18 -15.38
C THR A 9 -10.96 41.71 -15.34
N LEU A 10 -10.61 40.96 -16.37
CA LEU A 10 -10.66 39.50 -16.39
C LEU A 10 -9.61 39.00 -15.39
N PHE A 11 -10.04 38.55 -14.22
CA PHE A 11 -9.28 37.66 -13.38
C PHE A 11 -9.22 36.30 -14.09
N ALA A 12 -8.15 36.05 -14.81
CA ALA A 12 -7.79 34.70 -15.22
C ALA A 12 -7.35 33.95 -13.97
N PHE A 13 -8.30 33.28 -13.31
CA PHE A 13 -7.96 32.19 -12.40
C PHE A 13 -7.28 31.13 -13.25
N GLY A 14 -5.96 31.04 -13.17
CA GLY A 14 -5.22 29.90 -13.68
C GLY A 14 -5.77 28.66 -12.96
N ILE A 15 -6.58 27.90 -13.69
CA ILE A 15 -6.92 26.52 -13.34
C ILE A 15 -5.58 25.79 -13.54
N THR A 16 -4.77 25.70 -12.49
CA THR A 16 -3.73 24.69 -12.44
C THR A 16 -4.45 23.36 -12.62
N PRO A 17 -4.05 22.52 -13.60
CA PRO A 17 -4.61 21.19 -13.69
C PRO A 17 -4.36 20.54 -12.32
N LEU A 18 -5.44 20.15 -11.65
CA LEU A 18 -5.36 19.25 -10.51
C LEU A 18 -4.68 18.00 -11.06
N GLN A 19 -3.36 17.88 -10.84
CA GLN A 19 -2.69 16.60 -11.07
C GLN A 19 -3.46 15.61 -10.21
N ALA A 20 -4.13 14.67 -10.85
CA ALA A 20 -4.69 13.51 -10.19
C ALA A 20 -3.50 12.80 -9.53
N PHE A 21 -3.27 13.10 -8.24
CA PHE A 21 -2.35 12.33 -7.43
C PHE A 21 -2.91 10.92 -7.40
N SER A 22 -2.27 10.00 -8.10
CA SER A 22 -2.49 8.59 -7.88
C SER A 22 -2.06 8.33 -6.43
N TYR A 23 -3.01 8.27 -5.52
CA TYR A 23 -2.75 8.02 -4.11
C TYR A 23 -2.15 6.64 -3.96
N PHE A 24 -0.91 6.59 -3.49
CA PHE A 24 -0.26 5.34 -3.14
C PHE A 24 -0.96 4.78 -1.89
N SER A 25 -1.53 3.60 -2.03
CA SER A 25 -2.17 2.89 -0.91
C SER A 25 -1.23 1.81 -0.40
N PHE A 26 -0.89 1.89 0.88
CA PHE A 26 0.04 0.98 1.53
C PHE A 26 -0.68 -0.03 2.42
N LYS A 27 -0.31 -1.30 2.30
CA LYS A 27 -0.64 -2.31 3.31
C LYS A 27 0.39 -2.23 4.43
N LYS A 28 -0.07 -2.13 5.67
CA LYS A 28 0.78 -1.96 6.85
C LYS A 28 1.01 -3.28 7.54
N TYR A 29 2.24 -3.47 8.05
CA TYR A 29 2.62 -4.59 8.89
C TYR A 29 3.33 -4.05 10.12
N GLN A 30 2.76 -4.30 11.29
CA GLN A 30 3.19 -3.76 12.57
C GLN A 30 3.33 -4.88 13.62
N VAL A 31 3.64 -4.52 14.86
CA VAL A 31 3.76 -5.49 15.96
C VAL A 31 2.45 -6.27 16.15
N GLU A 32 1.32 -5.64 15.92
CA GLU A 32 -0.02 -6.26 15.96
C GLU A 32 -0.20 -7.35 14.90
N ASP A 33 0.58 -7.28 13.80
CA ASP A 33 0.60 -8.28 12.73
C ASP A 33 1.71 -9.33 12.92
N GLY A 34 2.40 -9.30 14.07
CA GLY A 34 3.44 -10.25 14.44
C GLY A 34 4.86 -9.81 14.09
N LEU A 35 5.10 -8.55 13.75
CA LEU A 35 6.44 -7.99 13.62
C LEU A 35 7.08 -7.86 15.01
N SER A 36 8.38 -8.10 15.12
CA SER A 36 9.08 -8.06 16.40
C SER A 36 9.21 -6.65 17.00
N HIS A 37 9.30 -5.63 16.16
CA HIS A 37 9.40 -4.22 16.56
C HIS A 37 8.99 -3.30 15.39
N ASN A 38 8.36 -2.16 15.69
CA ASN A 38 7.93 -1.20 14.65
C ASN A 38 9.07 -0.36 14.04
N THR A 39 10.26 -0.34 14.64
CA THR A 39 11.46 0.23 14.01
C THR A 39 12.13 -0.82 13.15
N VAL A 40 12.06 -0.64 11.82
CA VAL A 40 12.64 -1.58 10.85
C VAL A 40 13.77 -0.90 10.09
N TRP A 41 14.94 -1.53 10.07
CA TRP A 41 16.16 -0.95 9.52
C TRP A 41 16.53 -1.46 8.14
N CYS A 42 16.29 -2.73 7.88
CA CYS A 42 16.65 -3.37 6.62
C CYS A 42 15.64 -4.44 6.22
N ALA A 43 15.55 -4.71 4.93
CA ALA A 43 14.78 -5.81 4.36
C ALA A 43 15.57 -6.49 3.25
N MET A 44 15.29 -7.77 3.05
CA MET A 44 15.82 -8.57 1.97
C MET A 44 14.77 -9.64 1.58
N GLN A 45 14.60 -9.90 0.31
CA GLN A 45 13.91 -11.09 -0.16
C GLN A 45 14.96 -12.16 -0.46
N ASP A 46 14.80 -13.35 0.11
CA ASP A 46 15.70 -14.46 -0.14
C ASP A 46 15.35 -15.23 -1.42
N SER A 47 16.21 -16.17 -1.80
CA SER A 47 16.03 -16.99 -3.00
C SER A 47 14.81 -17.93 -2.97
N TYR A 48 14.20 -18.15 -1.79
CA TYR A 48 12.93 -18.87 -1.61
C TYR A 48 11.71 -17.95 -1.66
N GLY A 49 11.89 -16.65 -1.75
CA GLY A 49 10.83 -15.64 -1.77
C GLY A 49 10.38 -15.15 -0.39
N PHE A 50 11.01 -15.60 0.70
CA PHE A 50 10.71 -15.07 2.03
C PHE A 50 11.28 -13.66 2.20
N ILE A 51 10.53 -12.82 2.93
CA ILE A 51 10.98 -11.46 3.25
C ILE A 51 11.61 -11.45 4.65
N TRP A 52 12.87 -11.10 4.70
CA TRP A 52 13.60 -10.92 5.94
C TRP A 52 13.61 -9.46 6.34
N LEU A 53 13.26 -9.17 7.60
CA LEU A 53 13.14 -7.82 8.14
C LEU A 53 14.00 -7.69 9.39
N GLY A 54 15.01 -6.84 9.32
CA GLY A 54 15.85 -6.50 10.48
C GLY A 54 15.24 -5.34 11.26
N THR A 55 15.03 -5.55 12.55
CA THR A 55 14.40 -4.56 13.44
C THR A 55 15.30 -4.18 14.62
N SER A 56 14.85 -3.24 15.45
CA SER A 56 15.52 -2.91 16.71
C SER A 56 15.41 -4.01 17.77
N ASP A 57 14.56 -5.03 17.57
CA ASP A 57 14.38 -6.14 18.53
C ASP A 57 14.19 -7.49 17.82
N GLY A 58 15.14 -7.86 17.00
CA GLY A 58 15.24 -9.16 16.36
C GLY A 58 15.15 -9.12 14.84
N LEU A 59 15.34 -10.30 14.28
CA LEU A 59 15.23 -10.61 12.86
C LEU A 59 13.91 -11.35 12.61
N ASN A 60 13.13 -10.89 11.63
CA ASN A 60 11.86 -11.49 11.22
C ASN A 60 12.01 -12.16 9.87
N CYS A 61 11.44 -13.35 9.72
CA CYS A 61 11.28 -14.04 8.44
C CYS A 61 9.77 -14.14 8.14
N TYR A 62 9.31 -13.34 7.18
CA TYR A 62 7.91 -13.30 6.75
C TYR A 62 7.69 -14.22 5.55
N ASN A 63 6.75 -15.15 5.68
CA ASN A 63 6.43 -16.17 4.67
C ASN A 63 5.12 -15.90 3.89
N GLY A 64 4.61 -14.68 3.91
CA GLY A 64 3.33 -14.31 3.30
C GLY A 64 2.11 -14.50 4.21
N ARG A 65 2.22 -15.27 5.31
CA ARG A 65 1.14 -15.53 6.27
C ARG A 65 1.45 -15.07 7.70
N GLY A 66 2.72 -15.11 8.08
CA GLY A 66 3.14 -14.74 9.43
C GLY A 66 4.66 -14.58 9.51
N ASN A 67 5.12 -14.10 10.65
CA ASN A 67 6.53 -13.89 10.96
C ASN A 67 7.09 -15.00 11.86
N LYS A 68 8.25 -15.56 11.49
CA LYS A 68 9.14 -16.26 12.44
C LYS A 68 10.13 -15.23 12.95
N VAL A 69 10.20 -15.08 14.27
CA VAL A 69 11.07 -14.09 14.93
C VAL A 69 12.28 -14.76 15.56
N TYR A 70 13.46 -14.23 15.28
CA TYR A 70 14.72 -14.67 15.85
C TYR A 70 15.27 -13.55 16.75
N ARG A 71 15.61 -13.93 17.99
CA ARG A 71 16.16 -13.03 19.02
C ARG A 71 17.30 -13.71 19.77
N ASN A 72 17.98 -12.92 20.58
CA ASN A 72 18.89 -13.45 21.59
C ASN A 72 18.11 -14.34 22.58
N ILE A 73 18.60 -15.55 22.79
CA ILE A 73 18.09 -16.50 23.78
C ILE A 73 19.21 -16.72 24.79
N LEU A 74 18.95 -16.37 26.04
CA LEU A 74 19.93 -16.47 27.10
C LEU A 74 20.46 -17.91 27.24
N ASN A 75 21.80 -18.07 27.22
CA ASN A 75 22.53 -19.33 27.25
C ASN A 75 22.41 -20.22 26.01
N ASP A 76 21.79 -19.73 24.94
CA ASP A 76 21.81 -20.42 23.64
C ASP A 76 22.84 -19.77 22.71
N LYS A 77 23.99 -20.41 22.55
CA LYS A 77 25.10 -19.96 21.69
C LYS A 77 24.76 -20.01 20.17
N PHE A 78 23.64 -20.60 19.81
CA PHE A 78 23.20 -20.70 18.44
C PHE A 78 22.08 -19.69 18.11
N SER A 79 21.65 -18.90 19.08
CA SER A 79 20.73 -17.79 18.87
C SER A 79 21.47 -16.55 18.37
N LEU A 80 20.71 -15.55 17.91
CA LEU A 80 21.23 -14.24 17.53
C LEU A 80 21.65 -13.48 18.80
N GLU A 81 22.95 -13.20 19.00
CA GLU A 81 23.44 -12.59 20.24
C GLU A 81 23.04 -11.10 20.39
N ASN A 82 22.73 -10.41 19.28
CA ASN A 82 22.29 -9.03 19.30
C ASN A 82 21.02 -8.83 18.50
N ASN A 83 19.99 -8.29 19.15
CA ASN A 83 18.66 -8.11 18.53
C ASN A 83 18.56 -6.93 17.56
N PHE A 84 19.52 -6.03 17.56
CA PHE A 84 19.48 -4.84 16.70
C PHE A 84 20.06 -5.14 15.32
N VAL A 85 19.22 -5.48 14.37
CA VAL A 85 19.62 -5.95 13.02
C VAL A 85 19.51 -4.81 12.01
N GLN A 86 20.60 -4.49 11.31
CA GLN A 86 20.69 -3.36 10.39
C GLN A 86 21.07 -3.70 8.95
N ALA A 87 21.68 -4.86 8.72
CA ALA A 87 22.06 -5.27 7.38
C ALA A 87 21.78 -6.75 7.15
N LEU A 88 21.37 -7.11 5.95
CA LEU A 88 21.09 -8.47 5.51
C LEU A 88 21.69 -8.70 4.14
N PHE A 89 22.21 -9.90 3.93
CA PHE A 89 22.73 -10.35 2.65
C PHE A 89 22.60 -11.87 2.56
N GLU A 90 22.07 -12.43 1.46
CA GLU A 90 22.03 -13.87 1.19
C GLU A 90 23.23 -14.26 0.34
N GLU A 91 23.99 -15.25 0.80
CA GLU A 91 25.11 -15.84 0.07
C GLU A 91 24.62 -16.95 -0.91
N GLU A 92 25.44 -17.34 -1.87
CA GLU A 92 25.10 -18.40 -2.86
C GLU A 92 24.78 -19.76 -2.22
N ASN A 93 25.34 -20.04 -1.05
CA ASN A 93 25.04 -21.23 -0.24
C ASN A 93 23.71 -21.12 0.51
N GLN A 94 22.92 -20.03 0.28
CA GLN A 94 21.63 -19.71 0.91
C GLN A 94 21.71 -19.37 2.39
N ASN A 95 22.91 -19.25 2.97
CA ASN A 95 23.08 -18.70 4.29
C ASN A 95 22.86 -17.19 4.29
N ILE A 96 22.34 -16.66 5.39
CA ILE A 96 22.05 -15.23 5.49
C ILE A 96 23.08 -14.58 6.43
N TRP A 97 23.73 -13.57 5.91
CA TRP A 97 24.61 -12.70 6.67
C TRP A 97 23.78 -11.65 7.39
N VAL A 98 23.90 -11.55 8.68
CA VAL A 98 23.10 -10.70 9.55
C VAL A 98 24.01 -9.72 10.27
N GLY A 99 23.99 -8.47 9.79
CA GLY A 99 24.74 -7.37 10.38
C GLY A 99 23.97 -6.73 11.53
N THR A 100 24.60 -6.62 12.68
CA THR A 100 24.03 -6.05 13.91
C THR A 100 24.82 -4.84 14.41
N ASN A 101 24.38 -4.24 15.53
CA ASN A 101 25.16 -3.20 16.22
C ASN A 101 26.51 -3.70 16.75
N TRP A 102 26.64 -5.00 16.96
CA TRP A 102 27.84 -5.62 17.56
C TRP A 102 28.32 -6.79 16.72
N GLY A 103 28.71 -6.50 15.49
CA GLY A 103 29.34 -7.49 14.63
C GLY A 103 28.39 -8.20 13.68
N LEU A 104 28.93 -9.23 13.06
CA LEU A 104 28.35 -9.94 11.94
C LEU A 104 28.06 -11.39 12.32
N TYR A 105 26.88 -11.87 12.00
CA TYR A 105 26.42 -13.25 12.22
C TYR A 105 26.07 -13.89 10.90
N ILE A 106 26.22 -15.22 10.84
CA ILE A 106 25.77 -16.06 9.73
C ILE A 106 24.63 -16.93 10.23
N TYR A 107 23.47 -16.81 9.58
CA TYR A 107 22.36 -17.74 9.77
C TYR A 107 22.52 -18.93 8.84
N ASP A 108 22.73 -20.10 9.42
CA ASP A 108 22.78 -21.40 8.77
C ASP A 108 21.34 -21.91 8.60
N ARG A 109 20.86 -21.86 7.37
CA ARG A 109 19.47 -22.22 7.05
C ARG A 109 19.18 -23.69 7.27
N GLU A 110 20.15 -24.57 6.98
CA GLU A 110 19.97 -26.03 7.09
C GLU A 110 19.75 -26.46 8.55
N HIS A 111 20.44 -25.80 9.48
CA HIS A 111 20.40 -26.14 10.90
C HIS A 111 19.58 -25.17 11.74
N ASP A 112 18.97 -24.14 11.11
CA ASP A 112 18.19 -23.07 11.78
C ASP A 112 18.90 -22.43 12.98
N ARG A 113 20.17 -22.03 12.79
CA ARG A 113 21.04 -21.51 13.85
C ARG A 113 21.93 -20.37 13.37
N PHE A 114 22.36 -19.54 14.32
CA PHE A 114 23.32 -18.47 14.09
C PHE A 114 24.73 -18.84 14.57
N SER A 115 25.73 -18.29 13.89
CA SER A 115 27.10 -18.32 14.32
C SER A 115 27.74 -16.95 14.13
N TYR A 116 28.60 -16.55 15.04
CA TYR A 116 29.37 -15.32 14.88
C TYR A 116 30.37 -15.45 13.73
N PHE A 117 30.55 -14.40 12.93
CA PHE A 117 31.57 -14.35 11.88
C PHE A 117 32.93 -14.04 12.51
N ASP A 118 33.67 -15.04 12.85
CA ASP A 118 34.92 -14.99 13.66
C ASP A 118 36.19 -14.77 12.85
N LYS A 119 36.06 -14.49 11.53
CA LYS A 119 37.21 -14.24 10.66
C LYS A 119 37.98 -13.00 11.10
N LYS A 120 39.30 -13.11 11.01
CA LYS A 120 40.24 -12.05 11.40
C LYS A 120 41.07 -11.62 10.20
N THR A 121 41.37 -10.32 10.15
CA THR A 121 42.40 -9.83 9.23
C THR A 121 43.76 -10.37 9.58
N ARG A 122 44.74 -10.23 8.68
CA ARG A 122 46.15 -10.61 8.95
C ARG A 122 46.75 -9.93 10.18
N TYR A 123 46.15 -8.84 10.65
CA TYR A 123 46.55 -8.12 11.86
C TYR A 123 45.76 -8.50 13.11
N GLY A 124 44.91 -9.53 13.01
CA GLY A 124 44.10 -10.03 14.13
C GLY A 124 42.82 -9.22 14.40
N VAL A 125 42.45 -8.28 13.53
CA VAL A 125 41.23 -7.48 13.68
C VAL A 125 40.06 -8.33 13.22
N PHE A 126 39.00 -8.39 14.02
CA PHE A 126 37.70 -8.98 13.67
C PHE A 126 36.61 -7.90 13.60
N ILE A 127 35.51 -8.20 12.94
CA ILE A 127 34.39 -7.25 12.79
C ILE A 127 33.57 -7.28 14.08
N SER A 128 33.58 -6.19 14.84
CA SER A 128 32.87 -6.07 16.12
C SER A 128 32.06 -4.79 16.27
N SER A 129 32.09 -3.93 15.26
CA SER A 129 31.32 -2.69 15.24
C SER A 129 29.97 -2.86 14.52
N GLU A 130 29.17 -1.81 14.54
CA GLU A 130 27.88 -1.74 13.88
C GLU A 130 28.01 -1.92 12.37
N ILE A 131 27.24 -2.86 11.81
CA ILE A 131 27.21 -3.16 10.38
C ILE A 131 26.07 -2.38 9.70
N LYS A 132 26.39 -1.57 8.71
CA LYS A 132 25.41 -0.75 8.00
C LYS A 132 24.99 -1.34 6.64
N LYS A 133 25.93 -1.95 5.94
CA LYS A 133 25.67 -2.50 4.61
C LYS A 133 26.58 -3.68 4.33
N ILE A 134 26.04 -4.67 3.65
CA ILE A 134 26.76 -5.84 3.12
C ILE A 134 26.36 -5.99 1.67
N ILE A 135 27.33 -6.04 0.76
CA ILE A 135 27.11 -6.34 -0.66
C ILE A 135 28.10 -7.37 -1.14
N LYS A 136 27.71 -8.17 -2.13
CA LYS A 136 28.63 -8.98 -2.92
C LYS A 136 28.77 -8.36 -4.29
N THR A 137 30.00 -8.15 -4.72
CA THR A 137 30.31 -7.59 -6.04
C THR A 137 30.35 -8.67 -7.11
N GLU A 138 30.30 -8.28 -8.37
CA GLU A 138 30.42 -9.22 -9.50
C GLU A 138 31.77 -9.97 -9.52
N SER A 139 32.83 -9.38 -8.95
CA SER A 139 34.11 -10.05 -8.75
C SER A 139 34.05 -11.18 -7.70
N GLY A 140 32.96 -11.23 -6.91
CA GLY A 140 32.70 -12.22 -5.86
C GLY A 140 33.18 -11.80 -4.48
N LEU A 141 33.75 -10.60 -4.32
CA LEU A 141 34.17 -10.05 -3.03
C LEU A 141 32.95 -9.55 -2.25
N ILE A 142 32.97 -9.78 -0.93
CA ILE A 142 31.94 -9.28 -0.02
C ILE A 142 32.46 -8.05 0.70
N TRP A 143 31.77 -6.92 0.49
CA TRP A 143 32.10 -5.63 1.08
C TRP A 143 31.18 -5.35 2.26
N ILE A 144 31.78 -4.93 3.38
CA ILE A 144 31.06 -4.74 4.64
C ILE A 144 31.37 -3.34 5.17
N ALA A 145 30.35 -2.47 5.15
CA ALA A 145 30.43 -1.11 5.67
C ALA A 145 30.09 -1.10 7.17
N THR A 146 30.95 -0.44 7.97
CA THR A 146 30.79 -0.40 9.42
C THR A 146 30.88 1.02 10.00
N LEU A 147 30.20 1.23 11.13
CA LEU A 147 30.36 2.43 11.94
C LEU A 147 31.33 2.10 13.12
N GLY A 148 32.57 2.56 13.03
CA GLY A 148 33.58 2.42 14.04
C GLY A 148 34.87 1.73 13.57
N GLN A 149 34.78 0.84 12.56
CA GLN A 149 35.93 0.12 12.01
C GLN A 149 36.14 0.35 10.51
N GLY A 150 35.33 1.17 9.86
CA GLY A 150 35.44 1.51 8.43
C GLY A 150 34.95 0.41 7.51
N LEU A 151 35.73 0.08 6.48
CA LEU A 151 35.30 -0.80 5.39
C LEU A 151 36.12 -2.10 5.42
N PHE A 152 35.42 -3.24 5.38
CA PHE A 152 36.03 -4.56 5.25
C PHE A 152 35.71 -5.18 3.90
N VAL A 153 36.63 -6.02 3.41
CA VAL A 153 36.45 -6.81 2.20
C VAL A 153 36.81 -8.26 2.54
N TYR A 154 35.87 -9.16 2.32
CA TYR A 154 36.07 -10.60 2.50
C TYR A 154 36.05 -11.29 1.13
N ASP A 155 37.03 -12.10 0.89
CA ASP A 155 37.13 -12.98 -0.28
C ASP A 155 36.72 -14.41 0.13
N PRO A 156 35.54 -14.89 -0.27
CA PRO A 156 35.09 -16.25 0.04
C PRO A 156 35.95 -17.34 -0.59
N LYS A 157 36.63 -17.06 -1.72
CA LYS A 157 37.44 -18.04 -2.44
C LYS A 157 38.75 -18.35 -1.70
N THR A 158 39.35 -17.31 -1.09
CA THR A 158 40.64 -17.44 -0.37
C THR A 158 40.42 -17.48 1.13
N ASP A 159 39.20 -17.28 1.61
CA ASP A 159 38.84 -17.17 3.04
C ASP A 159 39.62 -16.06 3.78
N VAL A 160 39.88 -14.95 3.09
CA VAL A 160 40.68 -13.84 3.62
C VAL A 160 39.82 -12.62 3.88
N LEU A 161 39.87 -12.10 5.10
CA LEU A 161 39.29 -10.83 5.50
C LEU A 161 40.36 -9.73 5.48
N THR A 162 40.08 -8.63 4.79
CA THR A 162 40.92 -7.42 4.76
C THR A 162 40.14 -6.22 5.28
N GLN A 163 40.81 -5.33 6.01
CA GLN A 163 40.30 -4.04 6.39
C GLN A 163 40.96 -2.98 5.53
N ASN A 164 40.18 -2.09 4.94
CA ASN A 164 40.71 -1.02 4.12
C ASN A 164 41.48 -0.02 5.00
N SER A 165 42.66 0.38 4.55
CA SER A 165 43.59 1.22 5.31
C SER A 165 43.26 2.72 5.29
N LEU A 166 42.08 3.11 4.77
CA LEU A 166 41.63 4.50 4.80
C LEU A 166 41.42 4.96 6.25
N GLN A 167 41.70 6.24 6.50
CA GLN A 167 41.56 6.82 7.85
C GLN A 167 40.10 7.04 8.30
N THR A 168 39.12 6.56 7.51
CA THR A 168 37.73 6.66 7.86
C THR A 168 37.23 5.46 8.66
N SER A 169 36.68 5.73 9.83
CA SER A 169 36.07 4.70 10.66
C SER A 169 34.55 4.57 10.46
N PHE A 170 33.92 5.50 9.76
CA PHE A 170 32.47 5.60 9.63
C PHE A 170 32.05 5.52 8.16
N VAL A 171 31.54 4.36 7.75
CA VAL A 171 31.00 4.09 6.42
C VAL A 171 29.55 3.65 6.55
N TRP A 172 28.62 4.41 5.95
CA TRP A 172 27.17 4.14 6.04
C TRP A 172 26.66 3.23 4.95
N ASP A 173 27.17 3.39 3.75
CA ASP A 173 26.68 2.64 2.60
C ASP A 173 27.81 2.31 1.63
N VAL A 174 27.62 1.26 0.85
CA VAL A 174 28.52 0.82 -0.21
C VAL A 174 27.69 0.29 -1.37
N CYS A 175 28.07 0.63 -2.60
CA CYS A 175 27.46 0.10 -3.82
C CYS A 175 28.51 -0.18 -4.90
N GLU A 176 28.21 -1.13 -5.78
CA GLU A 176 28.96 -1.39 -7.00
C GLU A 176 28.27 -0.66 -8.16
N SER A 177 29.05 0.04 -9.01
CA SER A 177 28.53 0.64 -10.21
C SER A 177 28.51 -0.35 -11.39
N ASN A 178 27.75 -0.01 -12.44
CA ASN A 178 27.78 -0.77 -13.69
C ASN A 178 29.16 -0.83 -14.36
N SER A 179 30.06 0.10 -14.02
CA SER A 179 31.46 0.12 -14.48
C SER A 179 32.39 -0.71 -13.58
N ARG A 180 31.82 -1.44 -12.59
CA ARG A 180 32.54 -2.25 -11.59
C ARG A 180 33.40 -1.46 -10.61
N HIS A 181 33.23 -0.15 -10.52
CA HIS A 181 33.80 0.61 -9.42
C HIS A 181 32.94 0.46 -8.16
N ILE A 182 33.61 0.43 -7.03
CA ILE A 182 32.95 0.36 -5.74
C ILE A 182 32.94 1.75 -5.11
N TYR A 183 31.75 2.23 -4.79
CA TYR A 183 31.58 3.50 -4.11
C TYR A 183 31.18 3.26 -2.66
N ALA A 184 31.84 3.96 -1.73
CA ALA A 184 31.53 3.90 -0.32
C ALA A 184 31.37 5.30 0.28
N SER A 185 30.41 5.47 1.17
CA SER A 185 30.17 6.74 1.85
C SER A 185 31.11 6.89 3.06
N SER A 186 31.77 8.03 3.19
CA SER A 186 32.62 8.37 4.33
C SER A 186 32.15 9.65 4.99
N LEU A 187 32.15 9.68 6.33
CA LEU A 187 31.81 10.89 7.07
C LEU A 187 32.85 12.02 6.84
N GLN A 188 34.12 11.66 6.66
CA GLN A 188 35.22 12.62 6.65
C GLN A 188 35.67 12.99 5.25
N GLU A 189 35.58 12.05 4.30
CA GLU A 189 36.17 12.20 2.96
C GLU A 189 35.10 12.30 1.84
N GLY A 190 33.82 12.24 2.19
CA GLY A 190 32.72 12.26 1.24
C GLY A 190 32.51 10.91 0.55
N LEU A 191 32.42 10.89 -0.78
CA LEU A 191 32.23 9.66 -1.55
C LEU A 191 33.59 9.11 -1.98
N LEU A 192 33.89 7.88 -1.55
CA LEU A 192 35.11 7.16 -1.89
C LEU A 192 34.87 6.25 -3.10
N CYS A 193 35.88 6.12 -3.97
CA CYS A 193 35.85 5.25 -5.13
C CYS A 193 37.02 4.26 -5.10
N PHE A 194 36.71 2.99 -5.37
CA PHE A 194 37.68 1.89 -5.43
C PHE A 194 37.50 1.13 -6.76
N ASP A 195 38.55 0.44 -7.20
CA ASP A 195 38.43 -0.54 -8.26
C ASP A 195 37.84 -1.88 -7.73
N GLU A 196 37.58 -2.81 -8.64
CA GLU A 196 37.00 -4.13 -8.32
C GLU A 196 37.86 -5.00 -7.39
N SER A 197 39.18 -4.70 -7.29
CA SER A 197 40.12 -5.40 -6.39
C SER A 197 40.16 -4.82 -4.97
N GLY A 198 39.46 -3.69 -4.75
CA GLY A 198 39.46 -2.98 -3.47
C GLY A 198 40.56 -1.94 -3.31
N LYS A 199 41.28 -1.62 -4.40
CA LYS A 199 42.28 -0.56 -4.39
C LYS A 199 41.61 0.80 -4.47
N PHE A 200 41.95 1.71 -3.55
CA PHE A 200 41.45 3.09 -3.56
C PHE A 200 41.91 3.82 -4.82
N LEU A 201 40.97 4.48 -5.49
CA LEU A 201 41.21 5.28 -6.70
C LEU A 201 41.20 6.78 -6.39
N GLN A 202 40.10 7.28 -5.83
CA GLN A 202 39.92 8.69 -5.53
C GLN A 202 38.77 8.94 -4.54
N SER A 203 38.69 10.16 -4.01
CA SER A 203 37.55 10.64 -3.24
C SER A 203 36.90 11.84 -3.92
N TYR A 204 35.60 12.01 -3.68
CA TYR A 204 34.80 13.16 -4.10
C TYR A 204 34.33 13.90 -2.84
N PRO A 205 35.09 14.90 -2.39
CA PRO A 205 34.73 15.66 -1.21
C PRO A 205 33.48 16.51 -1.48
N LEU A 206 32.56 16.51 -0.54
CA LEU A 206 31.38 17.36 -0.61
C LEU A 206 31.76 18.77 -0.14
N LEU A 207 31.74 19.74 -1.04
CA LEU A 207 31.92 21.14 -0.72
C LEU A 207 30.63 21.68 -0.10
N SER A 208 30.54 21.82 1.22
CA SER A 208 29.41 22.44 1.87
C SER A 208 29.72 23.86 2.32
N ALA A 209 28.71 24.71 2.21
CA ALA A 209 28.72 26.02 2.83
C ALA A 209 28.43 25.88 4.33
N GLY A 210 29.46 25.68 5.18
CA GLY A 210 29.34 25.67 6.63
C GLY A 210 30.13 24.55 7.32
N ASN A 211 30.59 24.81 8.54
CA ASN A 211 31.45 23.92 9.33
C ASN A 211 30.68 22.82 10.09
N ASN A 212 29.47 22.43 9.67
CA ASN A 212 28.75 21.37 10.36
C ASN A 212 29.05 20.00 9.74
N PRO A 213 29.65 19.06 10.50
CA PRO A 213 29.98 17.71 10.01
C PRO A 213 28.76 16.93 9.50
N ASP A 214 27.56 17.16 10.04
CA ASP A 214 26.34 16.49 9.60
C ASP A 214 25.95 16.85 8.15
N ASN A 215 26.46 17.95 7.60
CA ASN A 215 26.22 18.35 6.21
C ASN A 215 27.02 17.50 5.19
N TYR A 216 27.95 16.67 5.64
CA TYR A 216 28.81 15.85 4.79
C TYR A 216 28.41 14.36 4.79
N ARG A 217 27.54 13.95 5.73
CA ARG A 217 27.16 12.55 5.87
C ARG A 217 26.33 12.08 4.69
N ILE A 218 26.88 11.15 3.92
CA ILE A 218 26.19 10.41 2.89
C ILE A 218 25.52 9.21 3.56
N ASN A 219 24.18 9.11 3.46
CA ASN A 219 23.42 8.07 4.14
C ASN A 219 23.07 6.89 3.24
N CYS A 220 23.02 7.10 1.94
CA CYS A 220 22.60 6.10 0.96
C CYS A 220 23.25 6.34 -0.39
N LEU A 221 23.54 5.25 -1.10
CA LEU A 221 24.12 5.22 -2.43
C LEU A 221 23.23 4.37 -3.35
N LEU A 222 23.11 4.78 -4.60
CA LEU A 222 22.38 4.01 -5.62
C LEU A 222 23.02 4.24 -7.01
N ASP A 223 23.41 3.17 -7.69
CA ASP A 223 23.79 3.23 -9.10
C ASP A 223 22.56 3.22 -9.99
N ILE A 224 22.48 4.17 -10.92
CA ILE A 224 21.49 4.20 -12.00
C ILE A 224 22.23 4.51 -13.29
N ARG A 225 22.44 3.51 -14.14
CA ARG A 225 23.05 3.65 -15.48
C ARG A 225 24.45 4.27 -15.45
N SER A 226 25.26 3.90 -14.47
CA SER A 226 26.60 4.45 -14.22
C SER A 226 26.63 5.91 -13.75
N ASP A 227 25.52 6.40 -13.23
CA ASP A 227 25.44 7.63 -12.45
C ASP A 227 25.21 7.24 -10.99
N ILE A 228 26.08 7.71 -10.09
CA ILE A 228 25.95 7.41 -8.66
C ILE A 228 25.11 8.49 -7.99
N TRP A 229 23.91 8.09 -7.57
CA TRP A 229 22.98 8.93 -6.84
C TRP A 229 23.13 8.74 -5.35
N PHE A 230 23.11 9.83 -4.57
CA PHE A 230 23.25 9.74 -3.12
C PHE A 230 22.61 10.91 -2.38
N GLY A 231 22.10 10.62 -1.19
CA GLY A 231 21.61 11.63 -0.25
C GLY A 231 22.69 12.05 0.73
N ALA A 232 22.95 13.36 0.85
CA ALA A 232 23.91 13.88 1.81
C ALA A 232 23.39 15.16 2.48
N GLY A 233 23.66 15.30 3.78
CA GLY A 233 23.18 16.43 4.57
C GLY A 233 21.66 16.52 4.60
N SER A 234 21.14 17.74 4.79
CA SER A 234 19.70 17.98 4.80
C SER A 234 19.22 18.51 3.45
N ASN A 235 18.16 17.89 2.91
CA ASN A 235 17.47 18.30 1.68
C ASN A 235 18.32 18.28 0.39
N LEU A 236 19.43 17.54 0.33
CA LEU A 236 20.32 17.51 -0.82
C LEU A 236 20.42 16.11 -1.42
N LEU A 237 20.03 15.99 -2.68
CA LEU A 237 20.26 14.81 -3.53
C LEU A 237 21.40 15.13 -4.49
N TYR A 238 22.39 14.27 -4.58
CA TYR A 238 23.54 14.41 -5.48
C TYR A 238 23.52 13.34 -6.55
N CYS A 239 24.14 13.67 -7.67
CA CYS A 239 24.39 12.76 -8.79
C CYS A 239 25.83 12.95 -9.26
N LEU A 240 26.64 11.91 -9.12
CA LEU A 240 27.97 11.83 -9.73
C LEU A 240 27.86 11.11 -11.05
N ASN A 241 28.13 11.82 -12.14
CA ASN A 241 28.30 11.17 -13.44
C ASN A 241 29.68 10.52 -13.50
N GLU A 242 29.70 9.18 -13.50
CA GLU A 242 30.93 8.40 -13.39
C GLU A 242 31.88 8.63 -14.57
N ARG A 243 31.33 8.85 -15.77
CA ARG A 243 32.15 9.05 -17.00
C ARG A 243 32.89 10.38 -17.02
N THR A 244 32.25 11.43 -16.53
CA THR A 244 32.79 12.80 -16.62
C THR A 244 33.38 13.28 -15.29
N GLY A 245 33.14 12.59 -14.18
CA GLY A 245 33.49 13.01 -12.84
C GLY A 245 32.69 14.23 -12.34
N LYS A 246 31.66 14.65 -13.09
CA LYS A 246 30.85 15.82 -12.74
C LYS A 246 29.89 15.47 -11.62
N LEU A 247 29.87 16.30 -10.58
CA LEU A 247 28.95 16.22 -9.46
C LEU A 247 27.87 17.30 -9.58
N ASP A 248 26.63 16.88 -9.74
CA ASP A 248 25.44 17.74 -9.72
C ASP A 248 24.69 17.58 -8.39
N SER A 249 24.01 18.65 -7.94
CA SER A 249 23.21 18.63 -6.72
C SER A 249 21.82 19.22 -6.93
N TYR A 250 20.82 18.63 -6.29
CA TYR A 250 19.41 19.00 -6.39
C TYR A 250 18.90 19.30 -4.98
N ASN A 251 18.46 20.55 -4.79
CA ASN A 251 18.03 21.05 -3.47
C ASN A 251 16.50 21.04 -3.38
N ALA A 252 16.00 20.44 -2.32
CA ALA A 252 14.59 20.37 -2.01
C ALA A 252 14.20 21.10 -0.72
N SER A 253 14.94 22.14 -0.34
CA SER A 253 14.71 22.91 0.91
C SER A 253 13.28 23.41 1.05
N HIS A 254 12.59 23.71 -0.06
CA HIS A 254 11.20 24.16 -0.08
C HIS A 254 10.19 23.06 0.35
N LEU A 255 10.60 21.78 0.34
CA LEU A 255 9.75 20.63 0.71
C LEU A 255 10.02 20.14 2.14
N ASN A 256 11.06 20.65 2.81
CA ASN A 256 11.43 20.29 4.17
C ASN A 256 11.58 18.77 4.41
N PHE A 257 12.36 18.08 3.57
CA PHE A 257 12.57 16.62 3.67
C PHE A 257 13.22 16.19 4.98
N GLY A 258 14.09 17.03 5.54
CA GLY A 258 15.10 16.61 6.49
C GLY A 258 16.24 15.86 5.80
N VAL A 259 16.63 14.73 6.33
CA VAL A 259 17.73 13.90 5.81
C VAL A 259 17.20 12.87 4.81
N ILE A 260 17.86 12.74 3.66
CA ILE A 260 17.61 11.62 2.73
C ILE A 260 18.28 10.37 3.31
N ARG A 261 17.50 9.33 3.57
CA ARG A 261 17.98 8.09 4.21
C ARG A 261 18.14 6.94 3.24
N CYS A 262 17.30 6.85 2.23
CA CYS A 262 17.34 5.77 1.26
C CYS A 262 16.84 6.21 -0.11
N LEU A 263 17.33 5.52 -1.13
CA LEU A 263 16.97 5.73 -2.54
C LEU A 263 16.57 4.39 -3.15
N LEU A 264 15.57 4.40 -4.04
CA LEU A 264 15.16 3.22 -4.79
C LEU A 264 14.69 3.63 -6.20
N SER A 265 15.19 3.00 -7.24
CA SER A 265 14.69 3.21 -8.60
C SER A 265 13.21 2.81 -8.68
N TYR A 266 12.31 3.73 -9.03
CA TYR A 266 10.87 3.45 -9.17
C TYR A 266 10.54 2.99 -10.59
N SER A 267 10.99 3.76 -11.57
CA SER A 267 10.87 3.47 -13.00
C SER A 267 12.17 3.84 -13.72
N GLU A 268 12.19 3.74 -15.03
CA GLU A 268 13.35 4.19 -15.82
C GLU A 268 13.63 5.69 -15.70
N THR A 269 12.64 6.47 -15.32
CA THR A 269 12.70 7.95 -15.27
C THR A 269 12.41 8.54 -13.91
N GLU A 270 12.19 7.70 -12.89
CA GLU A 270 11.75 8.16 -11.57
C GLU A 270 12.49 7.44 -10.45
N LEU A 271 12.85 8.18 -9.44
CA LEU A 271 13.56 7.73 -8.24
C LEU A 271 12.69 7.97 -7.00
N LEU A 272 12.49 6.94 -6.20
CA LEU A 272 11.92 7.09 -4.86
C LEU A 272 13.00 7.59 -3.90
N VAL A 273 12.65 8.62 -3.14
CA VAL A 273 13.50 9.27 -2.15
C VAL A 273 12.82 9.17 -0.78
N GLY A 274 13.34 8.29 0.07
CA GLY A 274 12.89 8.11 1.45
C GLY A 274 13.65 9.05 2.39
N THR A 275 12.91 9.79 3.21
CA THR A 275 13.46 10.86 4.04
C THR A 275 13.00 10.75 5.50
N ASP A 276 13.49 11.65 6.36
CA ASP A 276 12.98 11.80 7.73
C ASP A 276 11.55 12.35 7.78
N ASN A 277 11.06 12.93 6.70
CA ASN A 277 9.77 13.61 6.66
C ASN A 277 8.95 13.25 5.41
N GLY A 278 8.88 11.96 5.09
CA GLY A 278 8.00 11.43 4.04
C GLY A 278 8.72 10.78 2.87
N LEU A 279 7.90 10.35 1.93
CA LEU A 279 8.30 9.67 0.70
C LEU A 279 8.07 10.59 -0.50
N TYR A 280 9.10 10.72 -1.32
CA TYR A 280 9.08 11.60 -2.49
C TYR A 280 9.44 10.84 -3.75
N LEU A 281 8.93 11.32 -4.86
CA LEU A 281 9.32 10.92 -6.20
C LEU A 281 10.17 12.02 -6.82
N PHE A 282 11.32 11.66 -7.36
CA PHE A 282 12.19 12.55 -8.10
C PHE A 282 12.18 12.16 -9.58
N ASP A 283 11.74 13.07 -10.45
CA ASP A 283 11.79 12.87 -11.91
C ASP A 283 13.21 13.11 -12.42
N LEU A 284 13.80 12.08 -13.04
CA LEU A 284 15.17 12.12 -13.57
C LEU A 284 15.32 12.99 -14.82
N ARG A 285 14.22 13.36 -15.50
CA ARG A 285 14.22 14.25 -16.68
C ARG A 285 14.05 15.69 -16.28
N ASP A 286 12.97 15.98 -15.56
CA ASP A 286 12.60 17.35 -15.18
C ASP A 286 13.35 17.84 -13.95
N LYS A 287 14.03 16.94 -13.22
CA LYS A 287 14.79 17.22 -11.99
C LYS A 287 13.92 17.86 -10.89
N THR A 288 12.68 17.41 -10.82
CA THR A 288 11.69 17.91 -9.83
C THR A 288 11.32 16.84 -8.81
N PHE A 289 11.00 17.30 -7.61
CA PHE A 289 10.50 16.45 -6.53
C PHE A 289 9.00 16.61 -6.38
N SER A 290 8.30 15.51 -6.14
CA SER A 290 6.90 15.49 -5.75
C SER A 290 6.69 14.59 -4.54
N ARG A 291 5.91 15.06 -3.55
CA ARG A 291 5.55 14.25 -2.38
C ARG A 291 4.47 13.25 -2.77
N ILE A 292 4.62 11.98 -2.39
CA ILE A 292 3.68 10.91 -2.72
C ILE A 292 2.97 10.29 -1.52
N ASP A 293 3.36 10.65 -0.30
CA ASP A 293 2.64 10.31 0.91
C ASP A 293 1.74 11.48 1.36
N ASN A 294 0.63 11.15 2.02
CA ASN A 294 -0.27 12.12 2.62
C ASN A 294 -0.53 11.75 4.08
N PRO A 295 0.04 12.49 5.06
CA PRO A 295 -0.11 12.17 6.48
C PRO A 295 -1.56 12.15 6.98
N SER A 296 -2.47 12.82 6.28
CA SER A 296 -3.90 12.87 6.63
C SER A 296 -4.70 11.72 6.01
N ASP A 297 -4.11 10.91 5.13
CA ASP A 297 -4.78 9.75 4.51
C ASP A 297 -4.43 8.47 5.29
N PRO A 298 -5.40 7.77 5.88
CA PRO A 298 -5.15 6.51 6.60
C PRO A 298 -4.58 5.40 5.72
N ARG A 299 -4.66 5.51 4.40
CA ARG A 299 -4.05 4.58 3.43
C ARG A 299 -2.58 4.89 3.15
N SER A 300 -2.10 6.07 3.56
CA SER A 300 -0.73 6.49 3.39
C SER A 300 0.21 5.78 4.37
N LEU A 301 1.47 6.19 4.40
CA LEU A 301 2.48 5.63 5.29
C LEU A 301 2.04 5.67 6.76
N SER A 302 2.43 4.65 7.51
CA SER A 302 2.22 4.58 8.97
C SER A 302 3.10 5.53 9.78
N ASP A 303 4.25 5.93 9.19
CA ASP A 303 5.20 6.87 9.77
C ASP A 303 5.95 7.57 8.63
N GLN A 304 6.34 8.83 8.85
CA GLN A 304 7.02 9.65 7.84
C GLN A 304 8.53 9.46 7.80
N SER A 305 9.14 8.96 8.87
CA SER A 305 10.58 8.71 8.92
C SER A 305 10.91 7.35 8.30
N ILE A 306 11.48 7.38 7.10
CA ILE A 306 11.76 6.19 6.30
C ILE A 306 13.21 5.79 6.49
N ASN A 307 13.46 4.57 6.96
CA ASN A 307 14.81 4.03 7.18
C ASN A 307 15.41 3.37 5.93
N ALA A 308 14.59 2.57 5.23
CA ALA A 308 15.04 1.86 4.03
C ALA A 308 13.86 1.51 3.11
N MET A 309 14.17 1.15 1.89
CA MET A 309 13.21 0.63 0.90
C MET A 309 13.79 -0.57 0.17
N MET A 310 12.93 -1.51 -0.20
CA MET A 310 13.30 -2.69 -0.97
C MET A 310 12.22 -2.98 -2.02
N ARG A 311 12.64 -3.43 -3.19
CA ARG A 311 11.73 -4.00 -4.21
C ARG A 311 11.78 -5.52 -4.12
N ASP A 312 10.62 -6.17 -4.06
CA ASP A 312 10.53 -7.63 -4.14
C ASP A 312 10.55 -8.14 -5.60
N ALA A 313 10.64 -9.45 -5.77
CA ALA A 313 10.70 -10.10 -7.08
C ALA A 313 9.40 -9.91 -7.90
N GLU A 314 8.26 -9.69 -7.23
CA GLU A 314 6.98 -9.41 -7.85
C GLU A 314 6.87 -7.95 -8.31
N GLY A 315 7.81 -7.10 -7.89
CA GLY A 315 7.89 -5.67 -8.19
C GLY A 315 7.15 -4.78 -7.20
N GLY A 316 6.68 -5.32 -6.08
CA GLY A 316 6.18 -4.58 -4.94
C GLY A 316 7.29 -3.83 -4.21
N ILE A 317 6.94 -2.79 -3.48
CA ILE A 317 7.90 -1.96 -2.73
C ILE A 317 7.60 -2.02 -1.24
N TRP A 318 8.59 -2.42 -0.47
CA TRP A 318 8.59 -2.46 0.98
C TRP A 318 9.25 -1.18 1.50
N VAL A 319 8.49 -0.34 2.20
CA VAL A 319 8.96 0.91 2.81
C VAL A 319 9.05 0.70 4.31
N LEU A 320 10.25 0.76 4.84
CA LEU A 320 10.59 0.48 6.23
C LEU A 320 10.68 1.78 7.01
N THR A 321 9.98 1.87 8.13
CA THR A 321 9.87 3.12 8.87
C THR A 321 10.46 3.03 10.28
N ASN A 322 10.66 4.20 10.88
CA ASN A 322 11.29 4.29 12.19
C ASN A 322 10.36 3.83 13.34
N LEU A 323 9.07 4.15 13.29
CA LEU A 323 8.12 3.81 14.35
C LEU A 323 6.82 3.18 13.84
N GLY A 324 6.61 3.15 12.54
CA GLY A 324 5.36 2.70 11.91
C GLY A 324 5.39 1.26 11.37
N GLY A 325 6.47 0.51 11.56
CA GLY A 325 6.62 -0.83 11.00
C GLY A 325 6.97 -0.80 9.51
N VAL A 326 6.32 -1.64 8.75
CA VAL A 326 6.53 -1.83 7.31
C VAL A 326 5.29 -1.41 6.53
N ASN A 327 5.50 -0.70 5.44
CA ASN A 327 4.45 -0.30 4.51
C ASN A 327 4.72 -0.95 3.15
N TYR A 328 3.81 -1.78 2.68
CA TYR A 328 3.93 -2.47 1.42
C TYR A 328 3.10 -1.79 0.33
N LEU A 329 3.76 -1.32 -0.70
CA LEU A 329 3.16 -0.83 -1.93
C LEU A 329 3.17 -1.95 -2.97
N ALA A 330 2.01 -2.53 -3.22
CA ALA A 330 1.90 -3.53 -4.27
C ALA A 330 2.24 -2.92 -5.63
N LYS A 331 2.90 -3.69 -6.51
CA LYS A 331 3.06 -3.28 -7.90
C LYS A 331 1.69 -2.92 -8.46
N PRO A 332 1.50 -1.76 -9.09
CA PRO A 332 0.22 -1.40 -9.68
C PRO A 332 -0.16 -2.42 -10.78
N THR A 333 -0.84 -3.46 -10.38
CA THR A 333 -1.64 -4.24 -11.32
C THR A 333 -2.88 -3.39 -11.53
N LYS A 334 -3.05 -2.77 -12.69
CA LYS A 334 -4.12 -1.83 -13.08
C LYS A 334 -5.55 -2.40 -12.93
N ARG A 335 -5.83 -3.27 -11.94
CA ARG A 335 -7.07 -4.03 -11.91
C ARG A 335 -7.99 -3.69 -10.73
N PHE A 336 -7.47 -3.25 -9.57
CA PHE A 336 -8.32 -3.00 -8.40
C PHE A 336 -7.77 -1.89 -7.51
N ASP A 337 -8.59 -0.88 -7.23
CA ASP A 337 -8.34 0.12 -6.21
C ASP A 337 -9.09 -0.26 -4.92
N TYR A 338 -8.47 -0.01 -3.78
CA TYR A 338 -9.08 -0.28 -2.49
C TYR A 338 -9.65 1.00 -1.87
N TYR A 339 -10.94 0.96 -1.54
CA TYR A 339 -11.66 2.03 -0.85
C TYR A 339 -12.02 1.56 0.57
N PRO A 340 -11.36 2.08 1.62
CA PRO A 340 -11.60 1.64 3.00
C PRO A 340 -12.98 2.06 3.49
N PRO A 341 -13.48 1.44 4.59
CA PRO A 341 -14.71 1.86 5.25
C PRO A 341 -14.70 3.33 5.65
N VAL A 342 -15.85 3.99 5.54
CA VAL A 342 -16.00 5.40 5.93
C VAL A 342 -16.14 5.50 7.44
N TYR A 343 -15.27 6.32 8.06
CA TYR A 343 -15.28 6.58 9.49
C TYR A 343 -15.78 8.01 9.77
N ARG A 344 -16.61 8.18 10.80
CA ARG A 344 -16.94 9.48 11.40
C ARG A 344 -16.55 9.45 12.88
N ASP A 345 -16.47 10.61 13.50
CA ASP A 345 -16.21 10.74 14.94
C ASP A 345 -17.17 9.84 15.73
N GLY A 346 -16.61 8.83 16.42
CA GLY A 346 -17.39 7.85 17.20
C GLY A 346 -17.59 6.46 16.59
N GLY A 347 -17.04 6.13 15.42
CA GLY A 347 -17.05 4.76 14.87
C GLY A 347 -17.25 4.63 13.36
N VAL A 348 -17.29 3.38 12.87
CA VAL A 348 -17.57 3.08 11.46
C VAL A 348 -19.01 3.45 11.14
N THR A 349 -19.20 4.36 10.22
CA THR A 349 -20.54 4.81 9.78
C THR A 349 -21.12 3.97 8.65
N ALA A 350 -20.27 3.44 7.76
CA ALA A 350 -20.69 2.55 6.67
C ALA A 350 -19.47 1.85 6.05
N GLY A 351 -19.67 0.69 5.42
CA GLY A 351 -18.71 0.10 4.50
C GLY A 351 -17.89 -1.11 4.98
N LYS A 352 -18.08 -1.63 6.20
CA LYS A 352 -17.35 -2.84 6.63
C LYS A 352 -17.70 -4.09 5.81
N VAL A 353 -18.97 -4.29 5.53
CA VAL A 353 -19.44 -5.41 4.72
C VAL A 353 -20.23 -4.82 3.57
N VAL A 354 -19.66 -4.90 2.40
CA VAL A 354 -20.23 -4.37 1.17
C VAL A 354 -21.19 -5.40 0.56
N GLY A 355 -22.32 -4.95 0.08
CA GLY A 355 -23.35 -5.75 -0.57
C GLY A 355 -23.64 -5.24 -2.00
N PRO A 356 -24.86 -4.78 -2.29
CA PRO A 356 -25.28 -4.39 -3.64
C PRO A 356 -24.66 -3.08 -4.10
N PHE A 357 -24.54 -2.95 -5.44
CA PHE A 357 -24.14 -1.73 -6.13
C PHE A 357 -25.19 -1.33 -7.16
N CYS A 358 -25.35 -0.04 -7.40
CA CYS A 358 -25.97 0.45 -8.61
C CYS A 358 -25.32 1.75 -9.09
N GLU A 359 -25.18 1.87 -10.41
CA GLU A 359 -24.54 2.99 -11.09
C GLU A 359 -25.61 4.01 -11.51
N ASN A 360 -25.31 5.30 -11.43
CA ASN A 360 -26.14 6.35 -11.99
C ASN A 360 -25.66 6.77 -13.39
N ALA A 361 -26.44 7.62 -14.07
CA ALA A 361 -26.13 8.10 -15.43
C ALA A 361 -24.79 8.88 -15.54
N ALA A 362 -24.25 9.40 -14.45
CA ALA A 362 -22.96 10.08 -14.38
C ALA A 362 -21.78 9.13 -14.11
N GLY A 363 -22.01 7.81 -13.97
CA GLY A 363 -21.01 6.82 -13.62
C GLY A 363 -20.73 6.71 -12.13
N ASN A 364 -21.36 7.51 -11.27
CA ASN A 364 -21.21 7.41 -9.83
C ASN A 364 -21.96 6.20 -9.28
N ILE A 365 -21.48 5.63 -8.17
CA ILE A 365 -21.96 4.35 -7.68
C ILE A 365 -22.60 4.50 -6.29
N TRP A 366 -23.82 4.01 -6.15
CA TRP A 366 -24.45 3.77 -4.87
C TRP A 366 -24.00 2.42 -4.33
N VAL A 367 -23.58 2.38 -3.08
CA VAL A 367 -23.03 1.19 -2.42
C VAL A 367 -23.86 0.87 -1.19
N GLY A 368 -24.53 -0.25 -1.22
CA GLY A 368 -25.23 -0.78 -0.05
C GLY A 368 -24.27 -1.54 0.85
N THR A 369 -24.36 -1.30 2.16
CA THR A 369 -23.55 -2.00 3.16
C THR A 369 -24.43 -2.50 4.31
N ARG A 370 -23.89 -3.34 5.17
CA ARG A 370 -24.59 -3.76 6.40
C ARG A 370 -24.77 -2.65 7.42
N ASP A 371 -24.02 -1.55 7.27
CA ASP A 371 -24.05 -0.42 8.20
C ASP A 371 -24.73 0.82 7.61
N GLY A 372 -25.21 0.77 6.35
CA GLY A 372 -25.91 1.86 5.69
C GLY A 372 -25.56 2.04 4.21
N LEU A 373 -26.01 3.18 3.64
CA LEU A 373 -25.81 3.55 2.24
C LEU A 373 -24.58 4.44 2.10
N CYS A 374 -23.76 4.14 1.10
CA CYS A 374 -22.65 5.00 0.67
C CYS A 374 -22.85 5.46 -0.77
N PHE A 375 -22.25 6.59 -1.09
CA PHE A 375 -22.14 7.13 -2.43
C PHE A 375 -20.66 7.27 -2.81
N PHE A 376 -20.29 6.69 -3.94
CA PHE A 376 -18.96 6.77 -4.51
C PHE A 376 -18.98 7.73 -5.70
N ASP A 377 -18.25 8.82 -5.59
CA ASP A 377 -18.07 9.80 -6.66
C ASP A 377 -16.81 9.43 -7.48
N VAL A 378 -17.04 9.05 -8.75
CA VAL A 378 -15.95 8.63 -9.65
C VAL A 378 -15.03 9.77 -10.09
N SER A 379 -15.48 11.02 -10.00
CA SER A 379 -14.66 12.18 -10.37
C SER A 379 -13.64 12.54 -9.30
N THR A 380 -13.99 12.35 -8.03
CA THR A 380 -13.14 12.63 -6.86
C THR A 380 -12.54 11.39 -6.23
N TYR A 381 -12.98 10.20 -6.65
CA TYR A 381 -12.64 8.91 -6.06
C TYR A 381 -12.95 8.83 -4.55
N GLN A 382 -13.99 9.53 -4.11
CA GLN A 382 -14.38 9.56 -2.70
C GLN A 382 -15.62 8.71 -2.43
N LEU A 383 -15.52 7.86 -1.41
CA LEU A 383 -16.65 7.13 -0.84
C LEU A 383 -17.18 7.90 0.38
N THR A 384 -18.45 8.30 0.35
CA THR A 384 -19.10 9.04 1.43
C THR A 384 -20.32 8.30 1.97
N ALA A 385 -20.56 8.33 3.27
CA ALA A 385 -21.78 7.79 3.86
C ALA A 385 -22.99 8.70 3.56
N TYR A 386 -24.07 8.10 3.10
CA TYR A 386 -25.31 8.82 2.76
C TYR A 386 -26.41 8.50 3.78
N PRO A 387 -26.93 9.51 4.52
CA PRO A 387 -27.96 9.26 5.53
C PRO A 387 -29.33 9.02 4.88
N ILE A 388 -29.94 7.87 5.12
CA ILE A 388 -31.29 7.55 4.64
C ILE A 388 -32.31 8.24 5.56
N GLY A 389 -33.10 9.17 5.00
CA GLY A 389 -34.16 9.88 5.72
C GLY A 389 -33.67 10.88 6.78
N GLY A 390 -32.46 11.43 6.60
CA GLY A 390 -31.91 12.49 7.48
C GLY A 390 -31.50 12.04 8.88
N LYS A 391 -31.60 10.75 9.19
CA LYS A 391 -31.18 10.18 10.48
C LYS A 391 -29.77 9.59 10.35
N ALA A 392 -28.78 10.36 10.74
CA ALA A 392 -27.36 9.98 10.62
C ALA A 392 -26.99 8.72 11.45
N ASP A 393 -27.74 8.42 12.50
CA ASP A 393 -27.38 7.36 13.45
C ASP A 393 -28.10 6.02 13.20
N LYS A 394 -29.10 5.99 12.28
CA LYS A 394 -29.80 4.74 11.97
C LYS A 394 -29.03 3.92 10.95
N LYS A 395 -28.60 2.74 11.36
CA LYS A 395 -27.94 1.75 10.50
C LYS A 395 -28.98 0.89 9.82
N TYR A 396 -28.79 0.67 8.51
CA TYR A 396 -29.61 -0.23 7.71
C TYR A 396 -28.71 -1.30 7.11
N ASP A 397 -29.05 -2.58 7.30
CA ASP A 397 -28.40 -3.68 6.58
C ASP A 397 -29.02 -3.77 5.18
N ILE A 398 -28.31 -3.21 4.18
CA ILE A 398 -28.80 -3.08 2.80
C ILE A 398 -28.47 -4.35 2.03
N ARG A 399 -29.51 -4.96 1.44
CA ARG A 399 -29.43 -6.24 0.73
C ARG A 399 -29.61 -6.10 -0.77
N SER A 400 -30.32 -5.07 -1.24
CA SER A 400 -30.50 -4.80 -2.66
C SER A 400 -30.64 -3.32 -2.94
N LEU A 401 -30.21 -2.91 -4.14
CA LEU A 401 -30.31 -1.54 -4.65
C LEU A 401 -30.81 -1.57 -6.10
N LEU A 402 -31.74 -0.67 -6.42
CA LEU A 402 -32.19 -0.43 -7.78
C LEU A 402 -32.36 1.08 -7.99
N LEU A 403 -31.71 1.65 -8.98
CA LEU A 403 -31.92 3.03 -9.40
C LEU A 403 -32.95 3.09 -10.55
N ASP A 404 -34.04 3.81 -10.33
CA ASP A 404 -35.09 4.06 -11.31
C ASP A 404 -35.31 5.56 -11.46
N GLY A 405 -34.68 6.17 -12.46
CA GLY A 405 -34.64 7.62 -12.62
C GLY A 405 -34.10 8.33 -11.39
N ASP A 406 -34.88 9.20 -10.78
CA ASP A 406 -34.52 9.92 -9.55
C ASP A 406 -34.87 9.15 -8.25
N ARG A 407 -35.31 7.90 -8.35
CA ARG A 407 -35.71 7.07 -7.21
C ARG A 407 -34.70 5.94 -6.98
N LEU A 408 -34.13 5.90 -5.80
CA LEU A 408 -33.28 4.78 -5.35
C LEU A 408 -34.12 3.86 -4.44
N TRP A 409 -34.37 2.64 -4.94
CA TRP A 409 -35.05 1.56 -4.22
C TRP A 409 -34.03 0.81 -3.41
N ILE A 410 -34.26 0.66 -2.10
CA ILE A 410 -33.31 0.14 -1.14
C ILE A 410 -33.98 -0.99 -0.38
N GLY A 411 -33.63 -2.23 -0.67
CA GLY A 411 -34.06 -3.40 0.07
C GLY A 411 -33.20 -3.58 1.32
N THR A 412 -33.84 -3.75 2.46
CA THR A 412 -33.16 -3.88 3.75
C THR A 412 -33.49 -5.21 4.44
N TYR A 413 -32.63 -5.62 5.35
CA TYR A 413 -32.90 -6.72 6.28
C TYR A 413 -33.71 -6.19 7.48
N ALA A 414 -34.87 -6.78 7.74
CA ALA A 414 -35.77 -6.50 8.87
C ALA A 414 -36.39 -5.08 8.95
N GLU A 415 -36.14 -4.21 7.96
CA GLU A 415 -36.65 -2.82 7.98
C GLU A 415 -37.51 -2.48 6.74
N GLY A 416 -37.86 -3.49 5.94
CA GLY A 416 -38.68 -3.36 4.74
C GLY A 416 -37.96 -2.72 3.56
N LEU A 417 -38.76 -2.21 2.62
CA LEU A 417 -38.30 -1.54 1.41
C LEU A 417 -38.33 -0.02 1.61
N LYS A 418 -37.23 0.66 1.29
CA LYS A 418 -37.14 2.13 1.29
C LYS A 418 -37.01 2.63 -0.13
N VAL A 419 -37.70 3.73 -0.45
CA VAL A 419 -37.56 4.44 -1.71
C VAL A 419 -37.13 5.86 -1.43
N LEU A 420 -35.90 6.18 -1.81
CA LEU A 420 -35.28 7.49 -1.63
C LEU A 420 -35.48 8.30 -2.93
N ASP A 421 -36.14 9.44 -2.83
CA ASP A 421 -36.16 10.44 -3.91
C ASP A 421 -34.85 11.25 -3.85
N LEU A 422 -34.02 11.12 -4.87
CA LEU A 422 -32.70 11.74 -4.93
C LEU A 422 -32.70 13.25 -5.11
N ARG A 423 -33.83 13.83 -5.58
CA ARG A 423 -33.96 15.29 -5.74
C ARG A 423 -34.34 15.96 -4.44
N THR A 424 -35.22 15.31 -3.67
CA THR A 424 -35.79 15.90 -2.44
C THR A 424 -35.17 15.37 -1.16
N GLY A 425 -34.47 14.24 -1.23
CA GLY A 425 -33.99 13.51 -0.05
C GLY A 425 -35.11 12.81 0.74
N HIS A 426 -36.35 12.86 0.27
CA HIS A 426 -37.48 12.23 0.95
C HIS A 426 -37.41 10.71 0.83
N VAL A 427 -37.69 10.00 1.94
CA VAL A 427 -37.72 8.54 1.98
C VAL A 427 -39.10 8.03 2.30
N LYS A 428 -39.67 7.23 1.39
CA LYS A 428 -40.88 6.46 1.60
C LYS A 428 -40.52 5.05 2.04
N SER A 429 -41.25 4.52 3.04
CA SER A 429 -41.03 3.16 3.58
C SER A 429 -42.25 2.29 3.31
N TYR A 430 -41.99 1.05 2.89
CA TYR A 430 -43.02 0.02 2.72
C TYR A 430 -42.60 -1.16 3.62
N ASN A 431 -43.55 -1.56 4.47
CA ASN A 431 -43.35 -2.65 5.42
C ASN A 431 -44.40 -3.74 5.20
N HIS A 432 -44.06 -4.94 5.64
CA HIS A 432 -45.07 -6.01 5.76
C HIS A 432 -46.01 -5.69 6.91
N LEU A 433 -47.33 -5.73 6.63
CA LEU A 433 -48.35 -5.58 7.64
C LEU A 433 -49.16 -6.88 7.69
N GLN A 434 -49.11 -7.55 8.85
CA GLN A 434 -49.83 -8.80 9.04
C GLN A 434 -51.30 -8.64 8.74
N ASP A 435 -51.90 -9.61 8.05
CA ASP A 435 -53.31 -9.66 7.65
C ASP A 435 -53.78 -8.45 6.81
N THR A 436 -52.86 -7.68 6.26
CA THR A 436 -53.15 -6.55 5.38
C THR A 436 -52.77 -6.90 3.93
N PRO A 437 -53.73 -6.99 3.00
CA PRO A 437 -53.43 -7.25 1.60
C PRO A 437 -52.66 -6.07 0.97
N ASN A 438 -52.00 -6.33 -0.14
CA ASN A 438 -51.29 -5.33 -0.96
C ASN A 438 -50.07 -4.67 -0.23
N THR A 439 -49.46 -5.36 0.70
CA THR A 439 -48.18 -4.99 1.28
C THR A 439 -47.05 -5.91 0.75
N ILE A 440 -45.79 -5.58 1.01
CA ILE A 440 -44.66 -6.49 0.70
C ILE A 440 -44.80 -7.77 1.51
N CYS A 441 -44.24 -8.89 1.00
CA CYS A 441 -44.43 -10.21 1.60
C CYS A 441 -43.66 -10.40 2.94
N SER A 442 -42.56 -9.66 3.13
CA SER A 442 -41.75 -9.65 4.36
C SER A 442 -40.93 -8.36 4.42
N ASP A 443 -40.54 -7.97 5.66
CA ASP A 443 -39.61 -6.86 5.89
C ASP A 443 -38.15 -7.21 5.57
N ASP A 444 -37.83 -8.48 5.30
CA ASP A 444 -36.55 -8.89 4.75
C ASP A 444 -36.58 -8.82 3.23
N VAL A 445 -36.17 -7.69 2.68
CA VAL A 445 -36.14 -7.45 1.24
C VAL A 445 -34.74 -7.76 0.69
N LEU A 446 -34.64 -8.86 -0.06
CA LEU A 446 -33.36 -9.42 -0.52
C LEU A 446 -33.02 -9.05 -1.97
N ALA A 447 -34.03 -8.83 -2.82
CA ALA A 447 -33.87 -8.46 -4.21
C ALA A 447 -34.87 -7.39 -4.64
N VAL A 448 -34.45 -6.41 -5.44
CA VAL A 448 -35.32 -5.46 -6.14
C VAL A 448 -34.89 -5.42 -7.59
N TYR A 449 -35.81 -5.66 -8.51
CA TYR A 449 -35.53 -5.75 -9.94
C TYR A 449 -36.56 -5.00 -10.75
N LYS A 450 -36.13 -4.29 -11.80
CA LYS A 450 -37.01 -3.66 -12.78
C LYS A 450 -36.87 -4.37 -14.11
N ASP A 451 -37.98 -4.91 -14.63
CA ASP A 451 -37.98 -5.56 -15.93
C ASP A 451 -37.96 -4.55 -17.09
N ARG A 452 -37.82 -5.05 -18.32
CA ARG A 452 -37.85 -4.21 -19.55
C ARG A 452 -39.15 -3.54 -19.80
N SER A 453 -40.26 -4.06 -19.27
CA SER A 453 -41.58 -3.43 -19.34
C SER A 453 -41.72 -2.23 -18.40
N GLY A 454 -40.80 -2.10 -17.45
CA GLY A 454 -40.83 -1.05 -16.41
C GLY A 454 -41.49 -1.50 -15.12
N ASP A 455 -41.90 -2.76 -15.00
CA ASP A 455 -42.44 -3.32 -13.77
C ASP A 455 -41.37 -3.59 -12.73
N ILE A 456 -41.66 -3.26 -11.48
CA ILE A 456 -40.71 -3.48 -10.37
C ILE A 456 -41.16 -4.69 -9.55
N PHE A 457 -40.21 -5.62 -9.36
CA PHE A 457 -40.39 -6.84 -8.60
C PHE A 457 -39.55 -6.76 -7.34
N VAL A 458 -40.09 -7.24 -6.22
CA VAL A 458 -39.47 -7.23 -4.90
C VAL A 458 -39.45 -8.64 -4.35
N GLY A 459 -38.24 -9.21 -4.27
CA GLY A 459 -37.95 -10.49 -3.68
C GLY A 459 -37.70 -10.35 -2.18
N THR A 460 -38.42 -11.13 -1.39
CA THR A 460 -38.34 -11.11 0.06
C THR A 460 -38.04 -12.50 0.63
N SER A 461 -37.78 -12.60 1.93
CA SER A 461 -37.62 -13.90 2.60
C SER A 461 -38.90 -14.78 2.54
N TRP A 462 -40.06 -14.21 2.21
CA TRP A 462 -41.33 -14.91 2.20
C TRP A 462 -42.10 -14.77 0.88
N GLY A 463 -41.44 -14.55 -0.23
CA GLY A 463 -42.06 -14.55 -1.54
C GLY A 463 -41.63 -13.41 -2.44
N LEU A 464 -42.32 -13.35 -3.59
CA LEU A 464 -42.13 -12.34 -4.65
C LEU A 464 -43.33 -11.42 -4.73
N CYS A 465 -43.09 -10.12 -4.76
CA CYS A 465 -44.15 -9.10 -4.93
C CYS A 465 -43.88 -8.26 -6.19
N ARG A 466 -44.95 -7.76 -6.83
CA ARG A 466 -44.90 -6.76 -7.91
C ARG A 466 -45.44 -5.45 -7.40
N TYR A 467 -44.74 -4.36 -7.64
CA TYR A 467 -45.18 -3.02 -7.31
C TYR A 467 -46.27 -2.53 -8.30
N ASN A 468 -47.33 -1.97 -7.77
CA ASN A 468 -48.38 -1.31 -8.51
C ASN A 468 -48.21 0.22 -8.39
N PRO A 469 -47.74 0.92 -9.45
CA PRO A 469 -47.49 2.36 -9.38
C PRO A 469 -48.76 3.22 -9.33
N GLN A 470 -49.91 2.69 -9.74
CA GLN A 470 -51.18 3.44 -9.76
C GLN A 470 -51.79 3.54 -8.37
N GLU A 471 -51.72 2.45 -7.62
CA GLU A 471 -52.27 2.38 -6.25
C GLU A 471 -51.19 2.56 -5.20
N ASP A 472 -49.93 2.61 -5.62
CA ASP A 472 -48.76 2.74 -4.76
C ASP A 472 -48.69 1.66 -3.68
N ASN A 473 -48.92 0.41 -4.07
CA ASN A 473 -48.98 -0.78 -3.23
C ASN A 473 -48.33 -1.99 -3.94
N PHE A 474 -48.45 -3.18 -3.35
CA PHE A 474 -47.81 -4.40 -3.86
C PHE A 474 -48.80 -5.54 -4.02
N SER A 475 -48.69 -6.30 -5.09
CA SER A 475 -49.38 -7.57 -5.28
C SER A 475 -48.46 -8.75 -5.10
N THR A 476 -48.84 -9.73 -4.30
CA THR A 476 -48.07 -10.96 -4.10
C THR A 476 -48.22 -11.88 -5.32
N ILE A 477 -47.09 -12.40 -5.81
CA ILE A 477 -47.07 -13.39 -6.87
C ILE A 477 -47.11 -14.78 -6.23
N THR A 478 -48.29 -15.39 -6.17
CA THR A 478 -48.61 -16.59 -5.38
C THR A 478 -48.11 -17.91 -5.96
N THR A 479 -47.64 -17.93 -7.21
CA THR A 479 -47.33 -19.15 -7.95
C THR A 479 -46.00 -19.84 -7.50
N VAL A 480 -45.21 -19.19 -6.70
CA VAL A 480 -43.90 -19.74 -6.22
C VAL A 480 -44.05 -20.59 -4.95
N GLY A 481 -45.29 -20.77 -4.46
CA GLY A 481 -45.55 -21.41 -3.16
C GLY A 481 -45.35 -20.46 -1.98
N SER A 482 -46.00 -20.76 -0.88
CA SER A 482 -45.83 -19.97 0.37
C SER A 482 -44.45 -20.23 0.98
N MET A 483 -43.74 -19.15 1.39
CA MET A 483 -42.46 -19.16 2.12
C MET A 483 -41.19 -19.49 1.30
N VAL A 484 -41.12 -19.07 0.04
CA VAL A 484 -39.88 -19.17 -0.73
C VAL A 484 -39.07 -17.88 -0.56
N SER A 485 -37.84 -18.00 -0.06
CA SER A 485 -36.92 -16.87 0.07
C SER A 485 -36.30 -16.54 -1.31
N VAL A 486 -36.67 -15.41 -1.88
CA VAL A 486 -36.19 -14.92 -3.19
C VAL A 486 -34.95 -14.06 -2.97
N VAL A 487 -33.81 -14.54 -3.43
CA VAL A 487 -32.51 -13.89 -3.20
C VAL A 487 -31.97 -13.11 -4.39
N ASP A 488 -32.42 -13.45 -5.61
CA ASP A 488 -32.01 -12.76 -6.83
C ASP A 488 -33.07 -12.88 -7.92
N ILE A 489 -33.11 -11.88 -8.82
CA ILE A 489 -34.04 -11.82 -9.95
C ILE A 489 -33.30 -11.29 -11.17
N LEU A 490 -33.41 -12.00 -12.29
CA LEU A 490 -32.83 -11.63 -13.57
C LEU A 490 -33.81 -11.86 -14.70
N GLU A 491 -33.86 -10.98 -15.70
CA GLU A 491 -34.68 -11.15 -16.89
C GLU A 491 -33.84 -11.62 -18.10
N ASP A 492 -34.30 -12.65 -18.81
CA ASP A 492 -33.72 -13.09 -20.08
C ASP A 492 -34.27 -12.33 -21.30
N MET A 493 -33.70 -12.59 -22.46
CA MET A 493 -34.13 -11.93 -23.72
C MET A 493 -35.54 -12.33 -24.22
N TYR A 494 -36.19 -13.29 -23.57
CA TYR A 494 -37.52 -13.84 -23.92
C TYR A 494 -38.59 -13.41 -22.91
N ASP A 495 -38.36 -12.35 -22.13
CA ASP A 495 -39.25 -11.83 -21.09
C ASP A 495 -39.57 -12.86 -19.98
N ASN A 496 -38.60 -13.74 -19.70
CA ASN A 496 -38.70 -14.60 -18.53
C ASN A 496 -37.91 -14.01 -17.38
N LEU A 497 -38.51 -13.87 -16.23
CA LEU A 497 -37.81 -13.65 -14.97
C LEU A 497 -37.30 -14.97 -14.43
N TRP A 498 -36.01 -15.03 -14.21
CA TRP A 498 -35.31 -16.09 -13.50
C TRP A 498 -35.19 -15.67 -12.04
N ILE A 499 -35.77 -16.47 -11.16
CA ILE A 499 -35.90 -16.14 -9.73
C ILE A 499 -35.08 -17.17 -8.96
N GLY A 500 -33.95 -16.72 -8.42
CA GLY A 500 -33.08 -17.51 -7.55
C GLY A 500 -33.62 -17.54 -6.13
N THR A 501 -33.63 -18.72 -5.51
CA THR A 501 -34.11 -18.89 -4.13
C THR A 501 -33.04 -19.50 -3.24
N SER A 502 -33.10 -19.28 -1.93
CA SER A 502 -32.08 -19.79 -1.00
C SER A 502 -32.17 -21.30 -0.78
N ASN A 503 -33.34 -21.93 -0.94
CA ASN A 503 -33.56 -23.33 -0.59
C ASN A 503 -34.54 -24.10 -1.49
N SER A 504 -35.05 -23.47 -2.57
CA SER A 504 -36.06 -24.05 -3.43
C SER A 504 -35.62 -24.05 -4.92
N GLY A 505 -34.31 -23.99 -5.20
CA GLY A 505 -33.80 -23.97 -6.57
C GLY A 505 -34.12 -22.68 -7.32
N VAL A 506 -34.44 -22.79 -8.60
CA VAL A 506 -34.67 -21.65 -9.49
C VAL A 506 -36.08 -21.73 -10.12
N PHE A 507 -36.78 -20.63 -10.13
CA PHE A 507 -38.03 -20.51 -10.87
C PHE A 507 -37.87 -19.63 -12.09
N ARG A 508 -38.57 -19.97 -13.17
CA ARG A 508 -38.72 -19.15 -14.37
C ARG A 508 -40.15 -18.71 -14.53
N PHE A 509 -40.37 -17.43 -14.58
CA PHE A 509 -41.69 -16.80 -14.78
C PHE A 509 -41.72 -15.98 -16.08
N ASN A 510 -42.59 -16.30 -17.00
CA ASN A 510 -42.77 -15.50 -18.20
C ASN A 510 -43.80 -14.38 -17.94
N THR A 511 -43.35 -13.13 -18.02
CA THR A 511 -44.13 -11.97 -17.66
C THR A 511 -45.30 -11.69 -18.65
N ARG A 512 -45.20 -12.15 -19.90
CA ARG A 512 -46.24 -11.95 -20.93
C ARG A 512 -47.42 -12.91 -20.81
N ASN A 513 -47.16 -14.18 -20.55
CA ASN A 513 -48.18 -15.22 -20.56
C ASN A 513 -48.47 -15.85 -19.19
N GLY A 514 -47.73 -15.43 -18.16
CA GLY A 514 -47.90 -15.91 -16.79
C GLY A 514 -47.43 -17.35 -16.55
N HIS A 515 -46.72 -17.97 -17.52
CA HIS A 515 -46.22 -19.34 -17.37
C HIS A 515 -45.08 -19.45 -16.41
N TRP A 516 -45.15 -20.47 -15.51
CA TRP A 516 -44.15 -20.81 -14.52
C TRP A 516 -43.45 -22.13 -14.85
N LYS A 517 -42.16 -22.22 -14.55
CA LYS A 517 -41.40 -23.46 -14.51
C LYS A 517 -40.48 -23.47 -13.32
N HIS A 518 -40.43 -24.58 -12.59
CA HIS A 518 -39.56 -24.81 -11.45
C HIS A 518 -38.42 -25.75 -11.82
N PHE A 519 -37.22 -25.40 -11.43
CA PHE A 519 -35.99 -26.18 -11.61
C PHE A 519 -35.36 -26.40 -10.23
N GLN A 520 -35.31 -27.64 -9.80
CA GLN A 520 -34.62 -28.06 -8.58
C GLN A 520 -33.84 -29.35 -8.85
N HIS A 521 -32.86 -29.61 -8.02
CA HIS A 521 -32.16 -30.88 -8.03
C HIS A 521 -33.05 -31.96 -7.45
N GLU A 522 -33.14 -33.11 -8.08
CA GLU A 522 -33.83 -34.31 -7.56
C GLU A 522 -33.04 -34.94 -6.42
#